data_9aba7ee513a8aa45b68eebba7a9de63b
#
_entry.id   9aba7ee513a8aa45b68eebba7a9de63b
#
_cell.length_a   1.000
_cell.length_b   1.000
_cell.length_c   1.000
_cell.angle_alpha   90.00
_cell.angle_beta   90.00
_cell.angle_gamma   90.00
#
_symmetry.space_group_name_H-M   'P 1'
#
loop_
_entity.id
_entity.type
_entity.pdbx_description
1 polymer ?
#
loop_
_entity_poly.entity_id
_entity_poly.type
_entity_poly.pdbx_seq_one_letter_code
_entity_poly.pdbx_strand_id
1 'polypeptide(L)'
;MRCADGALYEIKLHGKNGCMAYREGLQSGARKQLGFAFKDVSEHLPGAFIIYRAHKEDDELFYANSEFLRMAGYKDLDELFRLTQKRFRNLIREDERQQMEQSIWEQIGDGNENDYIRFHLRKADGTYLSVLDHGRIVDSQQYGRVFYVLFADREEMRLHYSEQFPQ
;
A
#
# COMPACT_ATOMS: atom_id res chain seq x y z
N MET A 1 -38.13 11.31 -2.23
CA MET A 1 -37.54 11.35 -2.53
C MET A 1 -36.69 11.32 -2.59
N ARG A 2 -36.11 11.03 -2.48
CA ARG A 2 -35.13 10.88 -2.62
C ARG A 2 -34.20 11.36 -2.98
N CYS A 3 -33.58 11.67 -3.10
CA CYS A 3 -32.65 11.81 -3.72
C CYS A 3 -31.69 11.44 -3.33
N ALA A 4 -31.67 11.03 -2.47
CA ALA A 4 -30.92 10.73 -2.25
C ALA A 4 -30.63 9.70 -1.97
N ASP A 5 -30.64 9.05 -1.77
CA ASP A 5 -30.41 8.35 -1.81
C ASP A 5 -29.68 7.89 -2.09
N GLY A 6 -29.31 7.80 -2.16
CA GLY A 6 -28.64 7.72 -2.45
C GLY A 6 -28.61 8.07 -2.85
N ALA A 7 -28.85 8.56 -2.88
CA ALA A 7 -29.08 8.98 -3.29
C ALA A 7 -29.60 8.66 -3.67
N LEU A 8 -30.14 8.15 -3.55
CA LEU A 8 -30.71 7.81 -3.95
C LEU A 8 -30.71 6.81 -4.12
N TYR A 9 -30.26 6.00 -4.01
CA TYR A 9 -30.26 5.26 -4.44
C TYR A 9 -30.68 5.14 -4.32
N GLU A 10 -30.66 5.74 -3.97
CA GLU A 10 -30.89 6.17 -3.95
C GLU A 10 -31.61 6.67 -4.31
N ILE A 11 -32.24 7.01 -4.65
CA ILE A 11 -32.78 7.55 -4.87
C ILE A 11 -33.14 7.08 -5.31
N LYS A 12 -33.30 6.31 -5.01
CA LYS A 12 -33.48 6.01 -5.23
C LYS A 12 -33.52 5.34 -5.69
N LEU A 13 -33.35 4.79 -5.35
CA LEU A 13 -33.24 4.54 -5.70
C LEU A 13 -33.88 4.64 -5.88
N HIS A 14 -34.36 5.34 -5.76
CA HIS A 14 -34.85 6.15 -5.93
C HIS A 14 -35.50 6.73 -6.30
N GLY A 15 -35.68 6.82 -6.21
CA GLY A 15 -35.99 7.44 -6.49
C GLY A 15 -36.55 8.12 -6.62
N LYS A 16 -36.52 8.67 -6.45
CA LYS A 16 -36.66 9.57 -6.43
C LYS A 16 -36.44 10.59 -6.43
N ASN A 17 -36.13 11.03 -6.18
CA ASN A 17 -35.73 11.98 -6.14
C ASN A 17 -34.99 12.45 -6.04
N GLY A 18 -34.21 12.65 -5.87
CA GLY A 18 -33.37 12.93 -5.69
C GLY A 18 -32.44 13.37 -5.87
N CYS A 19 -31.42 13.75 -5.75
CA CYS A 19 -30.52 14.27 -6.08
C CYS A 19 -29.24 14.27 -6.37
N MET A 20 -28.17 15.06 -5.50
CA MET A 20 -27.01 15.24 -5.93
C MET A 20 -25.99 14.75 -5.07
N ALA A 21 -26.06 14.76 -3.95
CA ALA A 21 -25.41 13.89 -3.06
C ALA A 21 -25.56 12.47 -3.50
N TYR A 22 -26.37 12.37 -4.37
CA TYR A 22 -26.69 11.26 -5.11
C TYR A 22 -25.50 10.57 -5.75
N ARG A 23 -24.52 11.34 -6.21
CA ARG A 23 -23.35 10.77 -6.84
C ARG A 23 -22.48 10.05 -5.83
N GLU A 24 -22.36 10.60 -4.63
CA GLU A 24 -21.65 9.93 -3.57
C GLU A 24 -22.35 8.64 -3.16
N GLY A 25 -23.66 8.69 -3.13
CA GLY A 25 -24.42 7.50 -2.83
C GLY A 25 -24.22 6.40 -3.83
N LEU A 26 -24.11 6.78 -5.09
CA LEU A 26 -23.85 5.80 -6.14
C LEU A 26 -22.49 5.14 -5.96
N GLN A 27 -21.48 5.93 -5.63
CA GLN A 27 -20.15 5.38 -5.41
C GLN A 27 -20.12 4.43 -4.21
N SER A 28 -20.79 4.82 -3.15
CA SER A 28 -20.90 3.94 -2.00
C SER A 28 -21.64 2.65 -2.34
N GLY A 29 -22.72 2.80 -3.09
CA GLY A 29 -23.48 1.63 -3.51
C GLY A 29 -22.67 0.69 -4.37
N ALA A 30 -21.90 1.25 -5.31
CA ALA A 30 -21.06 0.44 -6.18
C ALA A 30 -20.02 -0.34 -5.37
N ARG A 31 -19.43 0.30 -4.37
CA ARG A 31 -18.45 -0.37 -3.52
C ARG A 31 -19.08 -1.54 -2.76
N LYS A 32 -20.29 -1.35 -2.26
CA LYS A 32 -21.01 -2.42 -1.58
C LYS A 32 -21.31 -3.56 -2.52
N GLN A 33 -21.65 -3.23 -3.76
CA GLN A 33 -21.97 -4.26 -4.74
C GLN A 33 -20.80 -5.16 -5.05
N LEU A 34 -19.57 -4.62 -4.97
CA LEU A 34 -18.39 -5.44 -5.19
C LEU A 34 -18.14 -6.45 -4.07
N GLY A 35 -18.68 -6.16 -2.87
CA GLY A 35 -18.58 -7.11 -1.77
C GLY A 35 -17.20 -7.26 -1.15
N PHE A 36 -16.29 -6.32 -1.45
CA PHE A 36 -14.93 -6.38 -0.92
C PHE A 36 -14.65 -5.18 -0.03
N ALA A 37 -14.25 -5.45 1.21
CA ALA A 37 -13.75 -4.42 2.10
C ALA A 37 -12.25 -4.25 1.88
N PHE A 38 -11.71 -3.07 2.18
CA PHE A 38 -10.28 -2.81 2.04
C PHE A 38 -9.45 -3.86 2.79
N LYS A 39 -9.87 -4.19 4.00
CA LYS A 39 -9.12 -5.16 4.80
C LYS A 39 -9.07 -6.53 4.12
N ASP A 40 -10.20 -6.95 3.58
CA ASP A 40 -10.24 -8.26 2.90
C ASP A 40 -9.30 -8.29 1.71
N VAL A 41 -9.29 -7.23 0.91
CA VAL A 41 -8.42 -7.17 -0.26
C VAL A 41 -6.96 -7.15 0.17
N SER A 42 -6.62 -6.24 1.09
CA SER A 42 -5.22 -6.03 1.45
C SER A 42 -4.60 -7.24 2.17
N GLU A 43 -5.41 -7.96 2.97
CA GLU A 43 -4.92 -9.13 3.68
C GLU A 43 -4.76 -10.35 2.78
N HIS A 44 -5.39 -10.33 1.60
CA HIS A 44 -5.33 -11.47 0.68
C HIS A 44 -4.63 -11.14 -0.62
N LEU A 45 -3.90 -10.03 -0.68
CA LEU A 45 -3.03 -9.74 -1.81
C LEU A 45 -1.93 -10.80 -1.90
N PRO A 46 -1.55 -11.22 -3.12
CA PRO A 46 -0.48 -12.20 -3.28
C PRO A 46 0.89 -11.53 -3.12
N GLY A 47 1.14 -10.96 -1.96
CA GLY A 47 2.41 -10.32 -1.66
C GLY A 47 2.34 -9.43 -0.44
N ALA A 48 3.51 -9.08 0.04
CA ALA A 48 3.67 -8.17 1.18
C ALA A 48 3.32 -6.75 0.74
N PHE A 49 2.53 -6.05 1.53
CA PHE A 49 1.94 -4.77 1.12
C PHE A 49 1.98 -3.79 2.29
N ILE A 50 2.44 -2.55 2.03
CA ILE A 50 2.40 -1.49 3.03
C ILE A 50 1.86 -0.20 2.41
N ILE A 51 1.48 0.74 3.28
CA ILE A 51 1.10 2.09 2.89
C ILE A 51 1.89 3.05 3.79
N TYR A 52 2.54 4.05 3.17
CA TYR A 52 3.21 5.08 3.97
C TYR A 52 3.06 6.44 3.29
N ARG A 53 3.30 7.52 4.06
CA ARG A 53 3.13 8.89 3.56
C ARG A 53 4.22 9.22 2.54
N ALA A 54 3.79 9.78 1.41
CA ALA A 54 4.70 10.13 0.33
C ALA A 54 5.25 11.54 0.56
N HIS A 55 6.19 11.66 1.51
CA HIS A 55 6.82 12.93 1.85
C HIS A 55 8.26 12.66 2.27
N LYS A 56 9.19 13.48 1.76
CA LYS A 56 10.62 13.22 1.97
C LYS A 56 11.03 13.17 3.44
N GLU A 57 10.44 14.02 4.24
CA GLU A 57 10.84 14.12 5.64
C GLU A 57 9.81 13.53 6.60
N ASP A 58 8.68 13.09 6.08
CA ASP A 58 7.62 12.51 6.89
C ASP A 58 7.06 11.28 6.20
N ASP A 59 7.82 10.21 6.26
CA ASP A 59 7.48 8.93 5.63
C ASP A 59 6.76 8.00 6.61
N GLU A 60 5.72 8.51 7.26
CA GLU A 60 5.00 7.77 8.29
C GLU A 60 4.32 6.53 7.72
N LEU A 61 4.53 5.39 8.38
CA LEU A 61 3.87 4.14 8.05
C LEU A 61 2.44 4.15 8.57
N PHE A 62 1.49 3.85 7.68
CA PHE A 62 0.08 3.80 8.05
C PHE A 62 -0.44 2.37 8.17
N TYR A 63 0.09 1.45 7.36
CA TYR A 63 -0.49 0.11 7.28
C TYR A 63 0.53 -0.89 6.73
N ALA A 64 0.39 -2.13 7.15
CA ALA A 64 1.08 -3.28 6.57
C ALA A 64 0.15 -4.48 6.66
N ASN A 65 0.09 -5.30 5.62
CA ASN A 65 -0.75 -6.50 5.67
C ASN A 65 -0.01 -7.64 6.39
N SER A 66 -0.73 -8.71 6.67
CA SER A 66 -0.17 -9.85 7.40
C SER A 66 0.98 -10.49 6.64
N GLU A 67 0.93 -10.47 5.32
CA GLU A 67 2.00 -11.04 4.50
C GLU A 67 3.31 -10.27 4.68
N PHE A 68 3.24 -8.94 4.77
CA PHE A 68 4.43 -8.13 5.06
C PHE A 68 4.98 -8.46 6.45
N LEU A 69 4.09 -8.54 7.44
CA LEU A 69 4.50 -8.85 8.81
C LEU A 69 5.20 -10.20 8.85
N ARG A 70 4.65 -11.20 8.16
CA ARG A 70 5.23 -12.53 8.09
C ARG A 70 6.62 -12.49 7.43
N MET A 71 6.71 -11.84 6.27
CA MET A 71 7.95 -11.76 5.50
C MET A 71 9.06 -11.09 6.29
N ALA A 72 8.73 -9.99 6.95
CA ALA A 72 9.70 -9.19 7.69
C ALA A 72 9.86 -9.64 9.15
N GLY A 73 9.05 -10.61 9.60
CA GLY A 73 9.20 -11.21 10.92
C GLY A 73 8.64 -10.41 12.06
N TYR A 74 7.72 -9.46 11.79
CA TYR A 74 7.07 -8.71 12.85
C TYR A 74 5.85 -9.48 13.35
N LYS A 75 5.62 -9.43 14.66
CA LYS A 75 4.52 -10.12 15.29
C LYS A 75 3.16 -9.51 14.92
N ASP A 76 3.11 -8.19 14.89
CA ASP A 76 1.89 -7.45 14.59
C ASP A 76 2.26 -6.01 14.20
N LEU A 77 1.23 -5.21 13.85
CA LEU A 77 1.43 -3.81 13.47
C LEU A 77 2.03 -2.98 14.59
N ASP A 78 1.65 -3.27 15.83
CA ASP A 78 2.15 -2.49 16.97
C ASP A 78 3.66 -2.69 17.11
N GLU A 79 4.14 -3.91 16.95
CA GLU A 79 5.57 -4.18 17.01
C GLU A 79 6.30 -3.52 15.83
N LEU A 80 5.72 -3.61 14.63
CA LEU A 80 6.29 -2.93 13.47
C LEU A 80 6.43 -1.44 13.72
N PHE A 81 5.36 -0.79 14.18
CA PHE A 81 5.38 0.65 14.43
C PHE A 81 6.34 1.03 15.54
N ARG A 82 6.44 0.20 16.57
CA ARG A 82 7.34 0.46 17.68
C ARG A 82 8.80 0.35 17.24
N LEU A 83 9.14 -0.72 16.53
CA LEU A 83 10.54 -0.97 16.16
C LEU A 83 11.02 -0.05 15.03
N THR A 84 10.12 0.39 14.16
CA THR A 84 10.47 1.31 13.07
C THR A 84 10.20 2.78 13.42
N GLN A 85 9.61 3.04 14.60
CA GLN A 85 9.17 4.38 14.98
C GLN A 85 8.21 4.95 13.95
N LYS A 86 7.41 4.08 13.34
CA LYS A 86 6.45 4.42 12.30
C LYS A 86 7.08 5.11 11.09
N ARG A 87 8.34 4.80 10.76
CA ARG A 87 9.02 5.44 9.64
C ARG A 87 9.44 4.40 8.61
N PHE A 88 9.08 4.64 7.36
CA PHE A 88 9.45 3.75 6.27
C PHE A 88 10.98 3.64 6.14
N ARG A 89 11.69 4.76 6.28
CA ARG A 89 13.15 4.76 6.17
C ARG A 89 13.83 3.82 7.17
N ASN A 90 13.17 3.53 8.28
CA ASN A 90 13.73 2.63 9.29
C ASN A 90 13.57 1.16 8.93
N LEU A 91 12.83 0.87 7.85
CA LEU A 91 12.80 -0.46 7.25
C LEU A 91 13.95 -0.67 6.27
N ILE A 92 14.65 0.39 5.89
CA ILE A 92 15.74 0.32 4.92
C ILE A 92 17.06 0.21 5.67
N ARG A 93 17.98 -0.62 5.17
CA ARG A 93 19.32 -0.70 5.76
C ARG A 93 19.96 0.68 5.75
N GLU A 94 20.62 1.02 6.84
CA GLU A 94 20.98 2.41 7.11
C GLU A 94 21.87 3.00 6.01
N ASP A 95 22.83 2.21 5.53
CA ASP A 95 23.76 2.68 4.50
C ASP A 95 23.12 2.84 3.12
N GLU A 96 21.90 2.34 2.94
CA GLU A 96 21.20 2.45 1.66
C GLU A 96 20.14 3.55 1.64
N ARG A 97 19.81 4.12 2.82
CA ARG A 97 18.67 5.05 2.93
C ARG A 97 18.73 6.23 1.99
N GLN A 98 19.87 6.89 1.95
CA GLN A 98 20.01 8.11 1.16
C GLN A 98 19.86 7.82 -0.33
N GLN A 99 20.53 6.77 -0.80
CA GLN A 99 20.46 6.39 -2.21
C GLN A 99 19.05 5.96 -2.59
N MET A 100 18.39 5.24 -1.69
CA MET A 100 17.02 4.78 -1.89
C MET A 100 16.06 5.96 -2.02
N GLU A 101 16.13 6.88 -1.07
CA GLU A 101 15.25 8.03 -1.08
C GLU A 101 15.45 8.85 -2.36
N GLN A 102 16.70 9.06 -2.74
CA GLN A 102 16.99 9.79 -3.97
C GLN A 102 16.37 9.07 -5.17
N SER A 103 16.55 7.77 -5.29
CA SER A 103 16.05 6.99 -6.41
C SER A 103 14.52 7.03 -6.51
N ILE A 104 13.84 6.90 -5.36
CA ILE A 104 12.38 6.97 -5.33
C ILE A 104 11.91 8.32 -5.89
N TRP A 105 12.47 9.40 -5.36
CA TRP A 105 12.00 10.74 -5.73
C TRP A 105 12.43 11.16 -7.14
N GLU A 106 13.52 10.59 -7.66
CA GLU A 106 13.89 10.82 -9.05
C GLU A 106 12.86 10.18 -9.99
N GLN A 107 12.50 8.92 -9.71
CA GLN A 107 11.52 8.23 -10.56
C GLN A 107 10.17 8.96 -10.55
N ILE A 108 9.74 9.40 -9.36
CA ILE A 108 8.45 10.10 -9.22
C ILE A 108 8.56 11.50 -9.83
N GLY A 109 9.73 12.15 -9.70
CA GLY A 109 9.94 13.51 -10.23
C GLY A 109 9.85 13.60 -11.72
N ASP A 110 10.12 12.51 -12.42
CA ASP A 110 10.03 12.47 -13.89
C ASP A 110 8.59 12.30 -14.37
N GLY A 111 7.60 12.41 -13.47
CA GLY A 111 6.20 12.32 -13.82
C GLY A 111 5.63 10.92 -13.78
N ASN A 112 6.40 9.95 -13.33
CA ASN A 112 5.92 8.61 -13.13
C ASN A 112 5.12 8.54 -11.84
N GLU A 113 4.13 7.64 -11.83
CA GLU A 113 3.37 7.37 -10.61
C GLU A 113 3.92 6.15 -9.86
N ASN A 114 4.86 5.45 -10.46
CA ASN A 114 5.40 4.21 -9.91
C ASN A 114 6.92 4.33 -9.77
N ASP A 115 7.44 3.64 -8.76
CA ASP A 115 8.87 3.47 -8.60
C ASP A 115 9.18 1.98 -8.42
N TYR A 116 10.41 1.61 -8.72
CA TYR A 116 10.88 0.22 -8.67
C TYR A 116 12.26 0.25 -8.05
N ILE A 117 12.38 -0.27 -6.84
CA ILE A 117 13.61 -0.16 -6.07
C ILE A 117 14.02 -1.54 -5.54
N ARG A 118 15.31 -1.72 -5.34
CA ARG A 118 15.85 -2.92 -4.72
C ARG A 118 16.70 -2.51 -3.54
N PHE A 119 16.43 -3.09 -2.38
CA PHE A 119 17.18 -2.76 -1.19
C PHE A 119 17.15 -3.90 -0.18
N HIS A 120 17.82 -3.69 0.95
CA HIS A 120 17.84 -4.63 2.07
C HIS A 120 16.85 -4.16 3.13
N LEU A 121 15.74 -4.90 3.23
CA LEU A 121 14.68 -4.64 4.20
C LEU A 121 15.14 -5.15 5.58
N ARG A 122 15.00 -4.29 6.59
CA ARG A 122 15.35 -4.66 7.96
C ARG A 122 14.21 -5.45 8.57
N LYS A 123 14.54 -6.65 9.07
CA LYS A 123 13.56 -7.52 9.73
C LYS A 123 13.48 -7.20 11.22
N ALA A 124 12.44 -7.74 11.85
CA ALA A 124 12.21 -7.51 13.28
C ALA A 124 13.37 -7.94 14.14
N ASP A 125 14.08 -9.00 13.75
CA ASP A 125 15.23 -9.54 14.51
C ASP A 125 16.53 -8.79 14.19
N GLY A 126 16.48 -7.75 13.36
CA GLY A 126 17.66 -6.97 13.00
C GLY A 126 18.44 -7.50 11.82
N THR A 127 18.09 -8.64 11.29
CA THR A 127 18.70 -9.14 10.05
C THR A 127 18.09 -8.46 8.84
N TYR A 128 18.61 -8.76 7.65
CA TYR A 128 18.18 -8.08 6.43
C TYR A 128 17.73 -9.07 5.39
N LEU A 129 16.75 -8.64 4.59
CA LEU A 129 16.18 -9.43 3.51
C LEU A 129 16.27 -8.61 2.23
N SER A 130 16.81 -9.19 1.16
CA SER A 130 16.90 -8.48 -0.13
C SER A 130 15.54 -8.52 -0.80
N VAL A 131 14.95 -7.34 -1.02
CA VAL A 131 13.59 -7.24 -1.57
C VAL A 131 13.59 -6.41 -2.84
N LEU A 132 12.57 -6.64 -3.64
CA LEU A 132 12.16 -5.75 -4.73
C LEU A 132 10.92 -5.01 -4.26
N ASP A 133 10.93 -3.73 -4.45
CA ASP A 133 9.87 -2.82 -4.05
C ASP A 133 9.24 -2.28 -5.32
N HIS A 134 7.91 -2.33 -5.38
CA HIS A 134 7.14 -1.71 -6.45
C HIS A 134 6.12 -0.79 -5.78
N GLY A 135 6.43 0.48 -5.78
CA GLY A 135 5.59 1.49 -5.16
C GLY A 135 4.76 2.24 -6.19
N ARG A 136 3.63 2.75 -5.75
CA ARG A 136 2.79 3.65 -6.54
C ARG A 136 2.31 4.78 -5.67
N ILE A 137 2.50 6.02 -6.17
CA ILE A 137 2.03 7.18 -5.44
C ILE A 137 0.55 7.43 -5.74
N VAL A 138 -0.22 7.72 -4.70
CA VAL A 138 -1.68 7.84 -4.79
C VAL A 138 -2.11 9.05 -3.96
N ASP A 139 -3.07 9.82 -4.48
CA ASP A 139 -3.66 10.91 -3.72
C ASP A 139 -4.81 10.38 -2.88
N SER A 140 -4.62 10.45 -1.56
CA SER A 140 -5.63 10.02 -0.58
C SER A 140 -6.35 11.25 -0.06
N GLN A 141 -7.68 11.21 -0.04
CA GLN A 141 -8.46 12.33 0.49
C GLN A 141 -8.21 12.56 1.97
N GLN A 142 -7.88 11.51 2.70
CA GLN A 142 -7.72 11.58 4.15
C GLN A 142 -6.28 11.85 4.56
N TYR A 143 -5.30 11.28 3.84
CA TYR A 143 -3.91 11.30 4.26
C TYR A 143 -2.99 12.09 3.34
N GLY A 144 -3.54 12.70 2.28
CA GLY A 144 -2.73 13.35 1.27
C GLY A 144 -2.05 12.32 0.37
N ARG A 145 -0.85 12.62 -0.09
CA ARG A 145 -0.15 11.69 -0.97
C ARG A 145 0.46 10.56 -0.17
N VAL A 146 0.24 9.34 -0.63
CA VAL A 146 0.76 8.15 0.03
C VAL A 146 1.37 7.22 -1.02
N PHE A 147 2.27 6.35 -0.60
CA PHE A 147 2.76 5.25 -1.42
C PHE A 147 2.03 3.97 -1.04
N TYR A 148 1.54 3.25 -2.03
CA TYR A 148 1.11 1.86 -1.94
C TYR A 148 2.28 1.03 -2.44
N VAL A 149 2.78 0.10 -1.63
CA VAL A 149 4.00 -0.62 -1.98
C VAL A 149 3.80 -2.12 -1.84
N LEU A 150 4.17 -2.84 -2.89
CA LEU A 150 4.25 -4.30 -2.88
C LEU A 150 5.72 -4.69 -2.83
N PHE A 151 6.04 -5.67 -1.99
CA PHE A 151 7.39 -6.20 -1.87
C PHE A 151 7.43 -7.64 -2.36
N ALA A 152 8.55 -8.01 -2.95
CA ALA A 152 8.83 -9.39 -3.30
C ALA A 152 10.19 -9.76 -2.75
N ASP A 153 10.26 -10.93 -2.11
CA ASP A 153 11.53 -11.50 -1.63
C ASP A 153 12.30 -12.00 -2.85
N ARG A 154 13.49 -11.45 -3.07
CA ARG A 154 14.30 -11.77 -4.24
C ARG A 154 14.73 -13.22 -4.28
N GLU A 155 15.06 -13.80 -3.12
CA GLU A 155 15.49 -15.18 -3.07
C GLU A 155 14.34 -16.13 -3.37
N GLU A 156 13.20 -15.88 -2.74
CA GLU A 156 12.02 -16.70 -2.96
C GLU A 156 11.61 -16.67 -4.43
N MET A 157 11.56 -15.47 -5.02
CA MET A 157 11.24 -15.35 -6.44
C MET A 157 12.23 -16.09 -7.32
N ARG A 158 13.54 -15.96 -7.02
CA ARG A 158 14.55 -16.61 -7.84
C ARG A 158 14.41 -18.13 -7.81
N LEU A 159 14.10 -18.67 -6.64
CA LEU A 159 13.91 -20.12 -6.53
C LEU A 159 12.71 -20.58 -7.33
N HIS A 160 11.59 -19.92 -7.18
CA HIS A 160 10.37 -20.31 -7.89
C HIS A 160 10.54 -20.18 -9.41
N TYR A 161 11.18 -19.09 -9.87
CA TYR A 161 11.38 -18.92 -11.31
C TYR A 161 12.36 -19.94 -11.87
N SER A 162 13.41 -20.31 -11.13
CA SER A 162 14.36 -21.27 -11.64
C SER A 162 13.79 -22.68 -11.71
N GLU A 163 12.79 -22.98 -10.87
CA GLU A 163 12.11 -24.27 -10.94
C GLU A 163 11.16 -24.35 -12.13
N GLN A 164 10.46 -23.26 -12.41
CA GLN A 164 9.46 -23.26 -13.47
C GLN A 164 10.05 -23.00 -14.84
N PHE A 165 11.17 -22.32 -14.92
CA PHE A 165 11.81 -21.95 -16.18
C PHE A 165 13.30 -22.30 -16.12
N PRO A 166 13.63 -23.60 -16.09
CA PRO A 166 15.04 -23.99 -16.11
C PRO A 166 15.66 -23.56 -17.42
N GLN A 167 16.86 -23.03 -17.34
CA GLN A 167 17.56 -22.53 -18.52
C GLN A 167 18.29 -23.62 -19.25
#